data_ecfb08ede3628366ddd6d3d0f86b06bc
#
_entry.id   ecfb08ede3628366ddd6d3d0f86b06bc
#
_cell.length_a   1.000
_cell.length_b   1.000
_cell.length_c   1.000
_cell.angle_alpha   90.00
_cell.angle_beta   90.00
_cell.angle_gamma   90.00
#
_symmetry.space_group_name_H-M   'P 1'
#
loop_
_entity.id
_entity.type
_entity.pdbx_description
1 polymer ?
#
loop_
_entity_poly.entity_id
_entity_poly.type
_entity_poly.pdbx_seq_one_letter_code
_entity_poly.pdbx_strand_id
1 'polypeptide(L)'
;VFRVTGVLSVIGGWFITAGAAFITCALVCMCMWFGGIVVQVGFMVLVVFLLWRSDRKYKRKQQEAKESDDSFRLMMRTRDPELVWEMLRKHVRDTQSKTCSLALEEYNNIINSFNSQNVKQLRRTDKRLRKSLGLLKKLRRQEMLGLKRSPQELAIERNTWFHVGANSDQQYIYTLRRMLNPVKEHVDNNFNPVPEAYIKEYEPVMRTVNDLMKMSCEEIESGRYDQYRSILAEADVCKDQLSVVRKKHITRMQ
;
A
#
# COMPACT_ATOMS: atom_id res chain seq x y z
N VAL A 1 17.68 -8.73 -31.57
CA VAL A 1 18.72 -8.69 -30.53
C VAL A 1 18.11 -8.86 -29.13
N PHE A 2 16.96 -8.24 -28.79
CA PHE A 2 16.32 -8.31 -27.46
C PHE A 2 15.82 -9.70 -27.03
N ARG A 3 15.48 -10.59 -27.95
CA ARG A 3 14.96 -11.94 -27.62
C ARG A 3 16.05 -12.90 -27.11
N VAL A 4 17.27 -12.77 -27.58
CA VAL A 4 18.38 -13.65 -27.16
C VAL A 4 18.80 -13.38 -25.72
N THR A 5 18.86 -12.10 -25.32
CA THR A 5 19.20 -11.69 -23.95
C THR A 5 18.19 -12.20 -22.93
N GLY A 6 16.89 -12.21 -23.28
CA GLY A 6 15.84 -12.76 -22.42
C GLY A 6 15.98 -14.28 -22.21
N VAL A 7 16.29 -15.04 -23.26
CA VAL A 7 16.49 -16.49 -23.17
C VAL A 7 17.73 -16.83 -22.36
N LEU A 8 18.86 -16.12 -22.58
CA LEU A 8 20.09 -16.27 -21.79
C LEU A 8 19.87 -15.95 -20.30
N SER A 9 19.08 -14.93 -19.99
CA SER A 9 18.75 -14.57 -18.59
C SER A 9 17.91 -15.65 -17.91
N VAL A 10 16.97 -16.29 -18.62
CA VAL A 10 16.17 -17.39 -18.08
C VAL A 10 17.02 -18.65 -17.86
N ILE A 11 17.85 -19.01 -18.84
CA ILE A 11 18.75 -20.18 -18.74
C ILE A 11 19.76 -19.95 -17.61
N GLY A 12 20.40 -18.77 -17.55
CA GLY A 12 21.32 -18.40 -16.46
C GLY A 12 20.64 -18.44 -15.09
N GLY A 13 19.37 -18.00 -15.01
CA GLY A 13 18.56 -18.08 -13.78
C GLY A 13 18.34 -19.53 -13.32
N TRP A 14 18.14 -20.47 -14.23
CA TRP A 14 17.97 -21.90 -13.89
C TRP A 14 19.26 -22.51 -13.34
N PHE A 15 20.40 -22.21 -13.94
CA PHE A 15 21.70 -22.70 -13.44
C PHE A 15 22.02 -22.13 -12.06
N ILE A 16 21.76 -20.83 -11.84
CA ILE A 16 21.99 -20.19 -10.53
C ILE A 16 21.06 -20.79 -9.47
N THR A 17 19.77 -21.01 -9.79
CA THR A 17 18.83 -21.61 -8.85
C THR A 17 19.18 -23.07 -8.54
N ALA A 18 19.57 -23.87 -9.54
CA ALA A 18 20.02 -25.24 -9.36
C ALA A 18 21.30 -25.32 -8.49
N GLY A 19 22.29 -24.47 -8.78
CA GLY A 19 23.53 -24.36 -7.99
C GLY A 19 23.27 -23.93 -6.54
N ALA A 20 22.43 -22.92 -6.34
CA ALA A 20 22.05 -22.47 -5.02
C ALA A 20 21.28 -23.56 -4.22
N ALA A 21 20.37 -24.27 -4.87
CA ALA A 21 19.64 -25.39 -4.27
C ALA A 21 20.58 -26.54 -3.87
N PHE A 22 21.55 -26.88 -4.74
CA PHE A 22 22.55 -27.90 -4.45
C PHE A 22 23.44 -27.53 -3.24
N ILE A 23 23.94 -26.29 -3.20
CA ILE A 23 24.78 -25.81 -2.10
C ILE A 23 23.98 -25.80 -0.77
N THR A 24 22.72 -25.30 -0.80
CA THR A 24 21.87 -25.31 0.39
C THR A 24 21.56 -26.72 0.87
N CYS A 25 21.28 -27.64 -0.05
CA CYS A 25 21.04 -29.04 0.30
C CYS A 25 22.28 -29.71 0.90
N ALA A 26 23.45 -29.49 0.32
CA ALA A 26 24.72 -29.99 0.83
C ALA A 26 25.03 -29.46 2.24
N LEU A 27 24.83 -28.15 2.49
CA LEU A 27 25.00 -27.55 3.81
C LEU A 27 24.04 -28.16 4.85
N VAL A 28 22.76 -28.32 4.48
CA VAL A 28 21.76 -28.95 5.36
C VAL A 28 22.15 -30.39 5.68
N CYS A 29 22.57 -31.19 4.68
CA CYS A 29 23.02 -32.55 4.89
C CYS A 29 24.27 -32.62 5.80
N MET A 30 25.24 -31.71 5.61
CA MET A 30 26.39 -31.61 6.52
C MET A 30 25.97 -31.29 7.95
N CYS A 31 25.10 -30.31 8.15
CA CYS A 31 24.58 -29.97 9.47
C CYS A 31 23.84 -31.13 10.13
N MET A 32 23.07 -31.90 9.36
CA MET A 32 22.36 -33.08 9.85
C MET A 32 23.33 -34.22 10.22
N TRP A 33 24.40 -34.40 9.45
CA TRP A 33 25.41 -35.42 9.71
C TRP A 33 26.21 -35.15 10.97
N PHE A 34 26.69 -33.91 11.15
CA PHE A 34 27.48 -33.53 12.32
C PHE A 34 26.65 -33.28 13.58
N GLY A 35 25.41 -32.86 13.46
CA GLY A 35 24.56 -32.45 14.58
C GLY A 35 23.73 -33.56 15.20
N GLY A 36 23.75 -34.78 14.65
CA GLY A 36 23.02 -35.92 15.16
C GLY A 36 21.50 -35.72 15.26
N ILE A 37 20.86 -36.53 16.08
CA ILE A 37 19.38 -36.57 16.22
C ILE A 37 18.81 -35.23 16.71
N VAL A 38 19.51 -34.50 17.56
CA VAL A 38 19.02 -33.21 18.12
C VAL A 38 18.82 -32.15 17.02
N VAL A 39 19.77 -32.05 16.09
CA VAL A 39 19.69 -31.10 14.96
C VAL A 39 18.62 -31.52 13.97
N GLN A 40 18.44 -32.83 13.74
CA GLN A 40 17.38 -33.35 12.88
C GLN A 40 15.98 -32.99 13.40
N VAL A 41 15.74 -33.22 14.69
CA VAL A 41 14.47 -32.86 15.36
C VAL A 41 14.26 -31.33 15.36
N GLY A 42 15.29 -30.55 15.66
CA GLY A 42 15.23 -29.07 15.61
C GLY A 42 14.88 -28.55 14.23
N PHE A 43 15.46 -29.15 13.17
CA PHE A 43 15.16 -28.78 11.79
C PHE A 43 13.72 -29.13 11.38
N MET A 44 13.22 -30.30 11.77
CA MET A 44 11.82 -30.70 11.56
C MET A 44 10.85 -29.73 12.24
N VAL A 45 11.10 -29.37 13.48
CA VAL A 45 10.28 -28.39 14.22
C VAL A 45 10.30 -27.03 13.52
N LEU A 46 11.47 -26.58 13.06
CA LEU A 46 11.63 -25.32 12.33
C LEU A 46 10.84 -25.32 11.02
N VAL A 47 10.91 -26.40 10.24
CA VAL A 47 10.15 -26.54 8.98
C VAL A 47 8.64 -26.51 9.25
N VAL A 48 8.16 -27.28 10.23
CA VAL A 48 6.74 -27.29 10.63
C VAL A 48 6.29 -25.91 11.09
N PHE A 49 7.10 -25.22 11.90
CA PHE A 49 6.82 -23.85 12.33
C PHE A 49 6.75 -22.86 11.17
N LEU A 50 7.67 -22.93 10.21
CA LEU A 50 7.66 -22.06 9.03
C LEU A 50 6.44 -22.32 8.14
N LEU A 51 6.07 -23.59 7.93
CA LEU A 51 4.88 -23.99 7.19
C LEU A 51 3.61 -23.47 7.88
N TRP A 52 3.49 -23.67 9.20
CA TRP A 52 2.35 -23.20 9.97
C TRP A 52 2.22 -21.67 9.96
N ARG A 53 3.34 -20.95 10.11
CA ARG A 53 3.39 -19.49 10.02
C ARG A 53 3.01 -19.00 8.61
N SER A 54 3.46 -19.71 7.57
CA SER A 54 3.14 -19.40 6.17
C SER A 54 1.66 -19.65 5.88
N ASP A 55 1.11 -20.78 6.33
CA ASP A 55 -0.30 -21.15 6.15
C ASP A 55 -1.23 -20.15 6.85
N ARG A 56 -0.92 -19.73 8.09
CA ARG A 56 -1.70 -18.68 8.79
C ARG A 56 -1.72 -17.36 8.02
N LYS A 57 -0.57 -16.93 7.46
CA LYS A 57 -0.52 -15.70 6.65
C LYS A 57 -1.28 -15.84 5.33
N TYR A 58 -1.21 -17.03 4.72
CA TYR A 58 -1.92 -17.32 3.48
C TYR A 58 -3.43 -17.36 3.71
N LYS A 59 -3.91 -18.05 4.75
CA LYS A 59 -5.34 -18.13 5.11
C LYS A 59 -5.95 -16.75 5.40
N ARG A 60 -5.26 -15.89 6.15
CA ARG A 60 -5.71 -14.52 6.41
C ARG A 60 -5.90 -13.72 5.12
N LYS A 61 -4.91 -13.73 4.22
CA LYS A 61 -5.00 -13.05 2.92
C LYS A 61 -6.07 -13.65 2.01
N GLN A 62 -6.28 -14.94 2.10
CA GLN A 62 -7.30 -15.64 1.32
C GLN A 62 -8.71 -15.36 1.86
N GLN A 63 -8.88 -15.21 3.18
CA GLN A 63 -10.15 -14.80 3.78
C GLN A 63 -10.53 -13.37 3.37
N GLU A 64 -9.64 -12.40 3.50
CA GLU A 64 -9.89 -11.02 3.06
C GLU A 64 -10.24 -10.93 1.55
N ALA A 65 -9.54 -11.72 0.72
CA ALA A 65 -9.83 -11.78 -0.71
C ALA A 65 -11.16 -12.50 -1.01
N LYS A 66 -11.52 -13.52 -0.23
CA LYS A 66 -12.80 -14.24 -0.37
C LYS A 66 -13.97 -13.37 0.07
N GLU A 67 -13.90 -12.68 1.20
CA GLU A 67 -14.97 -11.79 1.66
C GLU A 67 -15.30 -10.70 0.62
N SER A 68 -14.26 -10.09 0.02
CA SER A 68 -14.45 -9.10 -1.06
C SER A 68 -15.08 -9.73 -2.32
N ASP A 69 -14.67 -10.96 -2.68
CA ASP A 69 -15.18 -11.67 -3.85
C ASP A 69 -16.61 -12.19 -3.61
N ASP A 70 -16.92 -12.62 -2.38
CA ASP A 70 -18.26 -13.09 -1.99
C ASP A 70 -19.27 -11.94 -1.91
N SER A 71 -18.88 -10.78 -1.37
CA SER A 71 -19.70 -9.56 -1.40
C SER A 71 -20.00 -9.13 -2.84
N PHE A 72 -19.00 -9.16 -3.72
CA PHE A 72 -19.20 -8.86 -5.13
C PHE A 72 -20.12 -9.87 -5.82
N ARG A 73 -19.95 -11.18 -5.56
CA ARG A 73 -20.81 -12.23 -6.11
C ARG A 73 -22.26 -12.08 -5.63
N LEU A 74 -22.46 -11.73 -4.35
CA LEU A 74 -23.78 -11.47 -3.80
C LEU A 74 -24.44 -10.27 -4.51
N MET A 75 -23.73 -9.17 -4.64
CA MET A 75 -24.18 -7.98 -5.39
C MET A 75 -24.56 -8.33 -6.84
N MET A 76 -23.79 -9.19 -7.50
CA MET A 76 -24.06 -9.61 -8.87
C MET A 76 -25.24 -10.60 -9.00
N ARG A 77 -25.65 -11.29 -7.93
CA ARG A 77 -26.83 -12.18 -7.89
C ARG A 77 -28.10 -11.46 -7.52
N THR A 78 -28.00 -10.33 -6.84
CA THR A 78 -29.14 -9.52 -6.40
C THR A 78 -29.87 -8.94 -7.60
N ARG A 79 -31.20 -9.06 -7.64
CA ARG A 79 -32.06 -8.56 -8.72
C ARG A 79 -32.61 -7.16 -8.44
N ASP A 80 -32.69 -6.77 -7.17
CA ASP A 80 -33.19 -5.46 -6.75
C ASP A 80 -32.10 -4.39 -6.96
N PRO A 81 -32.35 -3.40 -7.81
CA PRO A 81 -31.36 -2.35 -8.12
C PRO A 81 -31.04 -1.46 -6.93
N GLU A 82 -31.99 -1.19 -6.02
CA GLU A 82 -31.75 -0.36 -4.83
C GLU A 82 -30.81 -1.08 -3.85
N LEU A 83 -31.03 -2.37 -3.64
CA LEU A 83 -30.16 -3.17 -2.78
C LEU A 83 -28.75 -3.29 -3.40
N VAL A 84 -28.64 -3.42 -4.73
CA VAL A 84 -27.36 -3.39 -5.44
C VAL A 84 -26.63 -2.07 -5.17
N TRP A 85 -27.34 -0.94 -5.22
CA TRP A 85 -26.77 0.37 -4.93
C TRP A 85 -26.26 0.49 -3.49
N GLU A 86 -27.03 0.04 -2.52
CA GLU A 86 -26.62 0.02 -1.11
C GLU A 86 -25.35 -0.82 -0.87
N MET A 87 -25.34 -2.02 -1.46
CA MET A 87 -24.17 -2.90 -1.39
C MET A 87 -22.94 -2.28 -2.05
N LEU A 88 -23.12 -1.61 -3.21
CA LEU A 88 -22.04 -0.90 -3.91
C LEU A 88 -21.49 0.25 -3.06
N ARG A 89 -22.37 1.07 -2.47
CA ARG A 89 -21.96 2.17 -1.57
C ARG A 89 -21.12 1.66 -0.40
N LYS A 90 -21.56 0.59 0.23
CA LYS A 90 -20.83 -0.04 1.32
C LYS A 90 -19.46 -0.54 0.84
N HIS A 91 -19.41 -1.24 -0.28
CA HIS A 91 -18.18 -1.79 -0.84
C HIS A 91 -17.16 -0.70 -1.21
N VAL A 92 -17.63 0.40 -1.82
CA VAL A 92 -16.77 1.56 -2.15
C VAL A 92 -16.26 2.22 -0.87
N ARG A 93 -17.10 2.44 0.14
CA ARG A 93 -16.67 2.99 1.43
C ARG A 93 -15.61 2.13 2.10
N ASP A 94 -15.81 0.81 2.14
CA ASP A 94 -14.83 -0.13 2.70
C ASP A 94 -13.50 -0.09 1.94
N THR A 95 -13.55 0.08 0.62
CA THR A 95 -12.35 0.26 -0.22
C THR A 95 -11.64 1.57 0.11
N GLN A 96 -12.38 2.67 0.25
CA GLN A 96 -11.83 3.98 0.59
C GLN A 96 -11.21 3.98 1.99
N SER A 97 -11.89 3.43 2.99
CA SER A 97 -11.37 3.32 4.36
C SER A 97 -10.06 2.52 4.40
N LYS A 98 -10.02 1.36 3.75
CA LYS A 98 -8.79 0.55 3.65
C LYS A 98 -7.67 1.28 2.89
N THR A 99 -8.00 2.03 1.85
CA THR A 99 -7.02 2.82 1.08
C THR A 99 -6.47 3.96 1.91
N CYS A 100 -7.33 4.67 2.65
CA CYS A 100 -6.94 5.77 3.52
C CYS A 100 -6.02 5.29 4.65
N SER A 101 -6.40 4.21 5.33
CA SER A 101 -5.60 3.60 6.41
C SER A 101 -4.22 3.13 5.91
N LEU A 102 -4.18 2.51 4.72
CA LEU A 102 -2.91 2.15 4.08
C LEU A 102 -2.08 3.39 3.75
N ALA A 103 -2.71 4.44 3.23
CA ALA A 103 -2.02 5.67 2.86
C ALA A 103 -1.42 6.35 4.09
N LEU A 104 -2.12 6.39 5.21
CA LEU A 104 -1.62 6.91 6.49
C LEU A 104 -0.41 6.11 7.00
N GLU A 105 -0.50 4.78 6.95
CA GLU A 105 0.62 3.90 7.34
C GLU A 105 1.84 4.15 6.46
N GLU A 106 1.65 4.19 5.13
CA GLU A 106 2.78 4.37 4.21
C GLU A 106 3.35 5.79 4.21
N TYR A 107 2.54 6.82 4.49
CA TYR A 107 3.02 8.17 4.74
C TYR A 107 4.01 8.18 5.91
N ASN A 108 3.61 7.62 7.05
CA ASN A 108 4.48 7.52 8.23
C ASN A 108 5.74 6.67 7.95
N ASN A 109 5.60 5.59 7.21
CA ASN A 109 6.74 4.76 6.80
C ASN A 109 7.74 5.53 5.94
N ILE A 110 7.27 6.40 5.01
CA ILE A 110 8.14 7.23 4.16
C ILE A 110 8.92 8.21 5.03
N ILE A 111 8.23 8.97 5.90
CA ILE A 111 8.85 9.97 6.77
C ILE A 111 9.90 9.32 7.70
N ASN A 112 9.51 8.26 8.41
CA ASN A 112 10.39 7.57 9.36
C ASN A 112 11.60 6.93 8.65
N SER A 113 11.38 6.38 7.45
CA SER A 113 12.46 5.76 6.67
C SER A 113 13.41 6.79 6.07
N PHE A 114 12.93 7.97 5.73
CA PHE A 114 13.77 9.09 5.30
C PHE A 114 14.67 9.56 6.44
N ASN A 115 14.10 9.82 7.61
CA ASN A 115 14.85 10.28 8.78
C ASN A 115 15.89 9.25 9.26
N SER A 116 15.57 7.94 9.16
CA SER A 116 16.48 6.84 9.55
C SER A 116 17.34 6.30 8.40
N GLN A 117 17.29 6.89 7.20
CA GLN A 117 18.02 6.45 5.98
C GLN A 117 17.77 4.96 5.65
N ASN A 118 16.55 4.45 5.88
CA ASN A 118 16.22 3.04 5.74
C ASN A 118 15.77 2.68 4.32
N VAL A 119 16.72 2.44 3.41
CA VAL A 119 16.48 2.00 2.02
C VAL A 119 15.55 0.79 1.93
N LYS A 120 15.76 -0.20 2.81
CA LYS A 120 15.00 -1.45 2.75
C LYS A 120 13.50 -1.23 3.01
N GLN A 121 13.17 -0.34 3.92
CA GLN A 121 11.78 0.02 4.21
C GLN A 121 11.16 0.82 3.06
N LEU A 122 11.87 1.79 2.48
CA LEU A 122 11.40 2.55 1.32
C LEU A 122 11.09 1.65 0.11
N ARG A 123 11.95 0.65 -0.15
CA ARG A 123 11.69 -0.35 -1.22
C ARG A 123 10.46 -1.22 -0.92
N ARG A 124 10.19 -1.54 0.36
CA ARG A 124 8.97 -2.26 0.75
C ARG A 124 7.73 -1.41 0.56
N THR A 125 7.77 -0.14 0.95
CA THR A 125 6.70 0.84 0.74
C THR A 125 6.39 0.99 -0.76
N ASP A 126 7.40 1.15 -1.64
CA ASP A 126 7.18 1.20 -3.10
C ASP A 126 6.44 -0.04 -3.61
N LYS A 127 6.87 -1.23 -3.17
CA LYS A 127 6.20 -2.48 -3.56
C LYS A 127 4.76 -2.57 -3.06
N ARG A 128 4.48 -2.10 -1.84
CA ARG A 128 3.12 -2.07 -1.26
C ARG A 128 2.21 -1.10 -2.04
N LEU A 129 2.68 0.12 -2.30
CA LEU A 129 1.93 1.12 -3.06
C LEU A 129 1.63 0.67 -4.50
N ARG A 130 2.60 0.05 -5.19
CA ARG A 130 2.36 -0.55 -6.52
C ARG A 130 1.31 -1.65 -6.49
N LYS A 131 1.36 -2.52 -5.48
CA LYS A 131 0.38 -3.59 -5.31
C LYS A 131 -1.02 -3.04 -5.03
N SER A 132 -1.12 -2.00 -4.21
CA SER A 132 -2.39 -1.32 -3.91
C SER A 132 -3.01 -0.71 -5.17
N LEU A 133 -2.22 -0.03 -6.03
CA LEU A 133 -2.73 0.47 -7.32
C LEU A 133 -3.27 -0.65 -8.22
N GLY A 134 -2.60 -1.80 -8.26
CA GLY A 134 -3.09 -2.97 -9.01
C GLY A 134 -4.42 -3.49 -8.46
N LEU A 135 -4.56 -3.54 -7.13
CA LEU A 135 -5.79 -3.95 -6.47
C LEU A 135 -6.94 -2.95 -6.73
N LEU A 136 -6.69 -1.65 -6.56
CA LEU A 136 -7.69 -0.61 -6.83
C LEU A 136 -8.20 -0.66 -8.27
N LYS A 137 -7.34 -0.93 -9.25
CA LYS A 137 -7.76 -1.13 -10.64
C LYS A 137 -8.68 -2.34 -10.82
N LYS A 138 -8.43 -3.44 -10.08
CA LYS A 138 -9.31 -4.63 -10.09
C LYS A 138 -10.65 -4.31 -9.46
N LEU A 139 -10.65 -3.72 -8.25
CA LEU A 139 -11.86 -3.36 -7.51
C LEU A 139 -12.73 -2.39 -8.32
N ARG A 140 -12.15 -1.36 -8.91
CA ARG A 140 -12.87 -0.42 -9.78
C ARG A 140 -13.61 -1.10 -10.92
N ARG A 141 -13.03 -2.14 -11.55
CA ARG A 141 -13.73 -2.89 -12.61
C ARG A 141 -14.94 -3.63 -12.05
N GLN A 142 -14.82 -4.22 -10.87
CA GLN A 142 -15.92 -4.91 -10.19
C GLN A 142 -17.03 -3.92 -9.81
N GLU A 143 -16.66 -2.80 -9.23
CA GLU A 143 -17.58 -1.73 -8.82
C GLU A 143 -18.32 -1.11 -10.02
N MET A 144 -17.66 -0.92 -11.16
CA MET A 144 -18.31 -0.46 -12.40
C MET A 144 -19.38 -1.43 -12.91
N LEU A 145 -19.21 -2.74 -12.70
CA LEU A 145 -20.25 -3.72 -13.03
C LEU A 145 -21.45 -3.61 -12.09
N GLY A 146 -21.22 -3.34 -10.80
CA GLY A 146 -22.28 -3.05 -9.84
C GLY A 146 -23.03 -1.77 -10.18
N LEU A 147 -22.31 -0.72 -10.56
CA LEU A 147 -22.90 0.57 -10.95
C LEU A 147 -23.86 0.45 -12.15
N LYS A 148 -23.53 -0.36 -13.15
CA LYS A 148 -24.41 -0.62 -14.30
C LYS A 148 -25.73 -1.31 -13.94
N ARG A 149 -25.80 -1.93 -12.78
CA ARG A 149 -27.01 -2.63 -12.28
C ARG A 149 -27.80 -1.81 -11.27
N SER A 150 -27.28 -0.65 -10.86
CA SER A 150 -28.00 0.26 -9.96
C SER A 150 -29.15 0.96 -10.69
N PRO A 151 -30.15 1.54 -9.98
CA PRO A 151 -31.27 2.23 -10.58
C PRO A 151 -30.82 3.35 -11.53
N GLN A 152 -31.55 3.48 -12.68
CA GLN A 152 -31.16 4.45 -13.72
C GLN A 152 -31.65 5.89 -13.44
N GLU A 153 -32.64 6.05 -12.57
CA GLU A 153 -33.28 7.35 -12.29
C GLU A 153 -32.32 8.42 -11.73
N LEU A 154 -31.26 7.98 -11.03
CA LEU A 154 -30.20 8.86 -10.47
C LEU A 154 -28.84 8.59 -11.12
N ALA A 155 -28.82 8.14 -12.36
CA ALA A 155 -27.60 7.66 -13.02
C ALA A 155 -26.47 8.70 -13.05
N ILE A 156 -26.78 9.99 -13.25
CA ILE A 156 -25.78 11.08 -13.33
C ILE A 156 -25.12 11.31 -11.98
N GLU A 157 -25.90 11.46 -10.90
CA GLU A 157 -25.36 11.71 -9.55
C GLU A 157 -24.55 10.52 -9.06
N ARG A 158 -25.04 9.31 -9.25
CA ARG A 158 -24.38 8.06 -8.84
C ARG A 158 -23.08 7.84 -9.61
N ASN A 159 -23.07 8.12 -10.91
CA ASN A 159 -21.86 8.08 -11.73
C ASN A 159 -20.83 9.10 -11.26
N THR A 160 -21.24 10.34 -11.02
CA THR A 160 -20.35 11.40 -10.54
C THR A 160 -19.74 11.02 -9.20
N TRP A 161 -20.57 10.62 -8.23
CA TRP A 161 -20.11 10.18 -6.92
C TRP A 161 -19.10 9.04 -7.02
N PHE A 162 -19.41 8.01 -7.80
CA PHE A 162 -18.55 6.85 -7.97
C PHE A 162 -17.21 7.21 -8.62
N HIS A 163 -17.24 7.96 -9.71
CA HIS A 163 -16.02 8.32 -10.44
C HIS A 163 -15.11 9.26 -9.63
N VAL A 164 -15.68 10.20 -8.88
CA VAL A 164 -14.91 11.08 -7.99
C VAL A 164 -14.26 10.25 -6.90
N GLY A 165 -14.99 9.37 -6.20
CA GLY A 165 -14.45 8.53 -5.14
C GLY A 165 -13.34 7.59 -5.64
N ALA A 166 -13.60 6.84 -6.71
CA ALA A 166 -12.61 5.90 -7.27
C ALA A 166 -11.35 6.60 -7.83
N ASN A 167 -11.50 7.82 -8.37
CA ASN A 167 -10.34 8.61 -8.80
C ASN A 167 -9.55 9.13 -7.60
N SER A 168 -10.22 9.59 -6.53
CA SER A 168 -9.57 10.08 -5.33
C SER A 168 -8.70 9.00 -4.68
N ASP A 169 -9.17 7.77 -4.59
CA ASP A 169 -8.39 6.64 -4.06
C ASP A 169 -7.09 6.40 -4.84
N GLN A 170 -7.19 6.41 -6.17
CA GLN A 170 -6.02 6.25 -7.02
C GLN A 170 -5.06 7.45 -6.90
N GLN A 171 -5.58 8.67 -6.89
CA GLN A 171 -4.79 9.90 -6.73
C GLN A 171 -4.05 9.91 -5.40
N TYR A 172 -4.68 9.41 -4.32
CA TYR A 172 -4.07 9.31 -3.02
C TYR A 172 -2.80 8.45 -3.05
N ILE A 173 -2.89 7.25 -3.61
CA ILE A 173 -1.73 6.36 -3.76
C ILE A 173 -0.69 6.91 -4.74
N TYR A 174 -1.11 7.56 -5.84
CA TYR A 174 -0.17 8.21 -6.77
C TYR A 174 0.59 9.37 -6.11
N THR A 175 -0.07 10.16 -5.26
CA THR A 175 0.58 11.27 -4.53
C THR A 175 1.63 10.74 -3.57
N LEU A 176 1.33 9.68 -2.82
CA LEU A 176 2.32 9.03 -1.95
C LEU A 176 3.53 8.47 -2.75
N ARG A 177 3.30 7.92 -3.93
CA ARG A 177 4.40 7.48 -4.78
C ARG A 177 5.24 8.63 -5.33
N ARG A 178 4.61 9.76 -5.66
CA ARG A 178 5.32 10.99 -6.05
C ARG A 178 6.17 11.54 -4.91
N MET A 179 5.71 11.44 -3.67
CA MET A 179 6.48 11.76 -2.48
C MET A 179 7.62 10.75 -2.24
N LEU A 180 7.34 9.46 -2.38
CA LEU A 180 8.31 8.38 -2.15
C LEU A 180 9.48 8.42 -3.13
N ASN A 181 9.24 8.72 -4.41
CA ASN A 181 10.27 8.63 -5.44
C ASN A 181 11.52 9.47 -5.14
N PRO A 182 11.44 10.80 -4.89
CA PRO A 182 12.61 11.62 -4.56
C PRO A 182 13.24 11.22 -3.22
N VAL A 183 12.44 10.83 -2.23
CA VAL A 183 12.93 10.34 -0.93
C VAL A 183 13.77 9.07 -1.13
N LYS A 184 13.27 8.14 -1.92
CA LYS A 184 13.97 6.90 -2.21
C LYS A 184 15.25 7.15 -3.02
N GLU A 185 15.21 8.04 -4.01
CA GLU A 185 16.39 8.42 -4.81
C GLU A 185 17.47 9.05 -3.92
N HIS A 186 17.08 9.94 -2.99
CA HIS A 186 18.01 10.56 -2.04
C HIS A 186 18.73 9.50 -1.19
N VAL A 187 17.98 8.53 -0.65
CA VAL A 187 18.55 7.50 0.24
C VAL A 187 19.30 6.41 -0.54
N ASP A 188 18.80 5.99 -1.72
CA ASP A 188 19.46 4.99 -2.57
C ASP A 188 20.83 5.50 -3.11
N ASN A 189 20.97 6.81 -3.35
CA ASN A 189 22.20 7.44 -3.80
C ASN A 189 23.16 7.83 -2.66
N ASN A 190 22.85 7.48 -1.42
CA ASN A 190 23.62 7.80 -0.23
C ASN A 190 23.93 9.31 -0.09
N PHE A 191 22.97 10.17 -0.47
CA PHE A 191 23.11 11.60 -0.20
C PHE A 191 23.13 11.85 1.32
N ASN A 192 23.77 12.95 1.72
CA ASN A 192 23.89 13.31 3.12
C ASN A 192 22.50 13.40 3.78
N PRO A 193 22.34 12.84 4.98
CA PRO A 193 21.11 12.99 5.74
C PRO A 193 20.74 14.47 5.92
N VAL A 194 19.45 14.75 5.88
CA VAL A 194 18.96 16.12 6.12
C VAL A 194 19.33 16.53 7.55
N PRO A 195 19.95 17.70 7.74
CA PRO A 195 20.32 18.18 9.07
C PRO A 195 19.11 18.24 10.01
N GLU A 196 19.31 17.90 11.27
CA GLU A 196 18.23 17.84 12.27
C GLU A 196 17.47 19.17 12.44
N ALA A 197 18.19 20.30 12.28
CA ALA A 197 17.59 21.62 12.31
C ALA A 197 16.49 21.79 11.23
N TYR A 198 16.69 21.24 10.04
CA TYR A 198 15.68 21.29 8.98
C TYR A 198 14.53 20.31 9.23
N ILE A 199 14.82 19.13 9.78
CA ILE A 199 13.78 18.16 10.17
C ILE A 199 12.84 18.81 11.19
N LYS A 200 13.36 19.51 12.20
CA LYS A 200 12.55 20.23 13.20
C LYS A 200 11.64 21.32 12.59
N GLU A 201 12.07 21.95 11.50
CA GLU A 201 11.23 22.93 10.81
C GLU A 201 10.05 22.30 10.05
N TYR A 202 10.24 21.10 9.49
CA TYR A 202 9.19 20.36 8.78
C TYR A 202 8.27 19.58 9.72
N GLU A 203 8.74 19.22 10.91
CA GLU A 203 8.02 18.33 11.82
C GLU A 203 6.60 18.81 12.15
N PRO A 204 6.33 20.12 12.44
CA PRO A 204 4.97 20.58 12.68
C PRO A 204 4.03 20.33 11.48
N VAL A 205 4.50 20.62 10.27
CA VAL A 205 3.73 20.40 9.04
C VAL A 205 3.46 18.91 8.82
N MET A 206 4.46 18.06 9.05
CA MET A 206 4.31 16.60 8.91
C MET A 206 3.29 16.04 9.91
N ARG A 207 3.28 16.55 11.14
CA ARG A 207 2.29 16.18 12.16
C ARG A 207 0.89 16.62 11.75
N THR A 208 0.71 17.87 11.33
CA THR A 208 -0.59 18.36 10.85
C THR A 208 -1.11 17.53 9.68
N VAL A 209 -0.26 17.19 8.71
CA VAL A 209 -0.67 16.29 7.59
C VAL A 209 -1.09 14.92 8.10
N ASN A 210 -0.35 14.33 9.05
CA ASN A 210 -0.70 13.04 9.64
C ASN A 210 -2.06 13.09 10.35
N ASP A 211 -2.33 14.15 11.11
CA ASP A 211 -3.57 14.33 11.86
C ASP A 211 -4.76 14.55 10.90
N LEU A 212 -4.59 15.37 9.86
CA LEU A 212 -5.58 15.54 8.80
C LEU A 212 -5.91 14.23 8.07
N MET A 213 -4.88 13.43 7.76
CA MET A 213 -5.08 12.12 7.16
C MET A 213 -5.86 11.19 8.10
N LYS A 214 -5.55 11.22 9.40
CA LYS A 214 -6.23 10.43 10.42
C LYS A 214 -7.70 10.83 10.55
N MET A 215 -7.99 12.12 10.69
CA MET A 215 -9.37 12.65 10.72
C MET A 215 -10.14 12.26 9.47
N SER A 216 -9.52 12.37 8.28
CA SER A 216 -10.15 11.95 7.02
C SER A 216 -10.47 10.45 6.99
N CYS A 217 -9.59 9.60 7.54
CA CYS A 217 -9.85 8.16 7.65
C CYS A 217 -11.04 7.88 8.58
N GLU A 218 -11.13 8.55 9.72
CA GLU A 218 -12.20 8.41 10.71
C GLU A 218 -13.56 8.84 10.13
N GLU A 219 -13.61 9.95 9.38
CA GLU A 219 -14.81 10.41 8.67
C GLU A 219 -15.29 9.41 7.60
N ILE A 220 -14.36 8.87 6.81
CA ILE A 220 -14.68 7.87 5.78
C ILE A 220 -15.19 6.59 6.44
N GLU A 221 -14.56 6.12 7.52
CA GLU A 221 -14.92 4.89 8.23
C GLU A 221 -16.30 5.00 8.89
N SER A 222 -16.55 6.12 9.57
CA SER A 222 -17.84 6.40 10.22
C SER A 222 -18.96 6.64 9.20
N GLY A 223 -18.64 7.10 8.00
CA GLY A 223 -19.58 7.55 6.97
C GLY A 223 -20.35 8.82 7.36
N ARG A 224 -19.90 9.52 8.41
CA ARG A 224 -20.36 10.83 8.82
C ARG A 224 -19.33 11.84 8.37
N TYR A 225 -19.72 12.83 7.62
CA TYR A 225 -18.82 13.82 7.04
C TYR A 225 -19.02 15.19 7.72
N ASP A 226 -19.15 15.19 9.05
CA ASP A 226 -19.50 16.39 9.84
C ASP A 226 -18.31 17.37 9.92
N GLN A 227 -17.08 16.84 9.92
CA GLN A 227 -15.86 17.62 10.08
C GLN A 227 -15.18 18.03 8.76
N TYR A 228 -15.79 17.72 7.60
CA TYR A 228 -15.14 17.96 6.30
C TYR A 228 -14.70 19.41 6.09
N ARG A 229 -15.50 20.40 6.58
CA ARG A 229 -15.16 21.84 6.46
C ARG A 229 -13.95 22.21 7.30
N SER A 230 -13.85 21.67 8.52
CA SER A 230 -12.71 21.86 9.41
C SER A 230 -11.44 21.27 8.80
N ILE A 231 -11.53 20.04 8.29
CA ILE A 231 -10.42 19.35 7.61
C ILE A 231 -9.92 20.16 6.40
N LEU A 232 -10.84 20.71 5.57
CA LEU A 232 -10.47 21.53 4.43
C LEU A 232 -9.78 22.84 4.85
N ALA A 233 -10.34 23.55 5.84
CA ALA A 233 -9.77 24.80 6.33
C ALA A 233 -8.36 24.58 6.92
N GLU A 234 -8.17 23.52 7.70
CA GLU A 234 -6.87 23.20 8.30
C GLU A 234 -5.87 22.71 7.24
N ALA A 235 -6.33 22.01 6.19
CA ALA A 235 -5.50 21.62 5.05
C ALA A 235 -4.97 22.86 4.29
N ASP A 236 -5.77 23.89 4.11
CA ASP A 236 -5.34 25.16 3.49
C ASP A 236 -4.29 25.88 4.35
N VAL A 237 -4.48 25.95 5.67
CA VAL A 237 -3.47 26.50 6.60
C VAL A 237 -2.17 25.70 6.53
N CYS A 238 -2.25 24.38 6.53
CA CYS A 238 -1.09 23.50 6.40
C CYS A 238 -0.33 23.71 5.08
N LYS A 239 -1.03 23.90 3.98
CA LYS A 239 -0.46 24.22 2.66
C LYS A 239 0.30 25.56 2.68
N ASP A 240 -0.23 26.58 3.36
CA ASP A 240 0.42 27.86 3.50
C ASP A 240 1.69 27.75 4.37
N GLN A 241 1.63 27.02 5.47
CA GLN A 241 2.80 26.72 6.31
C GLN A 241 3.89 25.99 5.50
N LEU A 242 3.52 24.97 4.72
CA LEU A 242 4.45 24.25 3.85
C LEU A 242 5.09 25.19 2.82
N SER A 243 4.33 26.13 2.26
CA SER A 243 4.84 27.15 1.32
C SER A 243 5.89 28.05 1.98
N VAL A 244 5.68 28.47 3.22
CA VAL A 244 6.63 29.29 4.01
C VAL A 244 7.92 28.50 4.25
N VAL A 245 7.82 27.25 4.72
CA VAL A 245 8.98 26.39 4.98
C VAL A 245 9.78 26.15 3.70
N ARG A 246 9.07 25.89 2.58
CA ARG A 246 9.70 25.72 1.26
C ARG A 246 10.46 26.96 0.82
N LYS A 247 9.89 28.16 0.96
CA LYS A 247 10.56 29.42 0.62
C LYS A 247 11.83 29.63 1.45
N LYS A 248 11.77 29.42 2.76
CA LYS A 248 12.95 29.49 3.64
C LYS A 248 14.06 28.54 3.19
N HIS A 249 13.70 27.31 2.80
CA HIS A 249 14.67 26.34 2.34
C HIS A 249 15.33 26.76 1.02
N ILE A 250 14.58 27.27 0.05
CA ILE A 250 15.10 27.77 -1.22
C ILE A 250 16.07 28.95 -0.99
N THR A 251 15.72 29.91 -0.13
CA THR A 251 16.58 31.06 0.19
C THR A 251 17.91 30.66 0.84
N ARG A 252 17.96 29.52 1.54
CA ARG A 252 19.21 29.01 2.14
C ARG A 252 20.12 28.29 1.14
N MET A 253 19.58 27.86 0.02
CA MET A 253 20.36 27.18 -1.04
C MET A 253 20.97 28.17 -2.06
N GLN A 254 20.51 29.42 -2.05
CA GLN A 254 21.07 30.52 -2.83
C GLN A 254 22.22 31.22 -2.09
#